data_d5b78436090ffe84dfff676d21500619
#
_entry.id   d5b78436090ffe84dfff676d21500619
#
_cell.length_a   1.000
_cell.length_b   1.000
_cell.length_c   1.000
_cell.angle_alpha   90.00
_cell.angle_beta   90.00
_cell.angle_gamma   90.00
#
_symmetry.space_group_name_H-M   'P 1'
#
loop_
_entity.id
_entity.type
_entity.pdbx_description
1 polymer ?
#
loop_
_entity_poly.entity_id
_entity_poly.type
_entity_poly.pdbx_seq_one_letter_code
_entity_poly.pdbx_strand_id
1 'polypeptide(L)'
;MEKTIKIHVRNNDSSIEVPMGSTLEEAYQLCGLEMAHGPISARVNNKVEGMHYRIFRQMEVEFQDITTSSGLRAYTRTLFFILCKAAHEVFDEPGGKPCKVRIDIPISNGYYVDLHLRRAVTPDDVSALRQKMQEIIDAAIPIHRFECTTEEAIAMFTRNESLSKVKLLQSTGRLYTTYYDIDGYQDYYYGSLLTNTSQIYLFGLEYYFDSLLLRIPDSNDPSRLGAFIRQDKMFSIFKEHHQWQDIINLRNVGDLNEVIDKGRSSHLIQVSEALQIGRASCRERVYSGV
;
A
#
# COMPACT_ATOMS: atom_id res chain seq x y z
N MET A 1 5.23 -37.38 16.82
CA MET A 1 4.20 -36.48 17.40
C MET A 1 4.51 -35.08 16.95
N GLU A 2 3.63 -34.46 16.20
CA GLU A 2 3.78 -33.02 15.88
C GLU A 2 3.68 -32.22 17.18
N LYS A 3 4.61 -31.31 17.36
CA LYS A 3 4.67 -30.47 18.55
C LYS A 3 3.59 -29.39 18.43
N THR A 4 2.64 -29.40 19.36
CA THR A 4 1.58 -28.37 19.43
C THR A 4 1.99 -27.21 20.34
N ILE A 5 1.40 -26.04 20.09
CA ILE A 5 1.61 -24.80 20.85
C ILE A 5 0.25 -24.27 21.27
N LYS A 6 0.11 -23.94 22.53
CA LYS A 6 -1.08 -23.30 23.07
C LYS A 6 -1.04 -21.80 22.80
N ILE A 7 -2.08 -21.26 22.16
CA ILE A 7 -2.31 -19.83 21.98
C ILE A 7 -3.61 -19.42 22.67
N HIS A 8 -3.66 -18.18 23.15
CA HIS A 8 -4.83 -17.57 23.74
C HIS A 8 -5.46 -16.58 22.76
N VAL A 9 -6.71 -16.82 22.35
CA VAL A 9 -7.47 -15.99 21.41
C VAL A 9 -8.31 -15.01 22.20
N ARG A 10 -7.96 -13.72 22.18
CA ARG A 10 -8.61 -12.67 22.98
C ARG A 10 -10.02 -12.35 22.54
N ASN A 11 -10.34 -12.58 21.26
CA ASN A 11 -11.66 -12.26 20.70
C ASN A 11 -12.83 -12.99 21.39
N ASN A 12 -12.60 -14.22 21.82
CA ASN A 12 -13.58 -15.07 22.50
C ASN A 12 -13.08 -15.65 23.84
N ASP A 13 -11.97 -15.13 24.34
CA ASP A 13 -11.30 -15.55 25.58
C ASP A 13 -11.03 -17.08 25.64
N SER A 14 -10.71 -17.69 24.50
CA SER A 14 -10.46 -19.11 24.36
C SER A 14 -8.97 -19.43 24.23
N SER A 15 -8.61 -20.67 24.59
CA SER A 15 -7.25 -21.18 24.33
C SER A 15 -7.36 -22.38 23.42
N ILE A 16 -6.58 -22.38 22.36
CA ILE A 16 -6.50 -23.47 21.38
C ILE A 16 -5.08 -23.99 21.25
N GLU A 17 -4.95 -25.25 20.82
CA GLU A 17 -3.67 -25.85 20.44
C GLU A 17 -3.54 -25.85 18.92
N VAL A 18 -2.42 -25.34 18.43
CA VAL A 18 -2.09 -25.30 17.01
C VAL A 18 -0.77 -26.02 16.76
N PRO A 19 -0.57 -26.69 15.61
CA PRO A 19 0.71 -27.25 15.23
C PRO A 19 1.81 -26.16 15.22
N MET A 20 3.01 -26.53 15.67
CA MET A 20 4.14 -25.60 15.63
C MET A 20 4.50 -25.22 14.20
N GLY A 21 4.56 -23.91 13.91
CA GLY A 21 4.82 -23.39 12.58
C GLY A 21 3.56 -23.05 11.77
N SER A 22 2.36 -23.35 12.32
CA SER A 22 1.10 -22.90 11.69
C SER A 22 1.07 -21.38 11.53
N THR A 23 0.38 -20.93 10.49
CA THR A 23 0.11 -19.51 10.25
C THR A 23 -1.03 -19.02 11.14
N LEU A 24 -1.16 -17.68 11.28
CA LEU A 24 -2.33 -17.08 11.94
C LEU A 24 -3.63 -17.40 11.20
N GLU A 25 -3.57 -17.57 9.87
CA GLU A 25 -4.72 -17.96 9.06
C GLU A 25 -5.20 -19.37 9.40
N GLU A 26 -4.29 -20.34 9.48
CA GLU A 26 -4.60 -21.71 9.92
C GLU A 26 -5.11 -21.73 11.38
N ALA A 27 -4.53 -20.91 12.25
CA ALA A 27 -4.98 -20.79 13.64
C ALA A 27 -6.39 -20.19 13.73
N TYR A 28 -6.73 -19.23 12.87
CA TYR A 28 -8.09 -18.67 12.78
C TYR A 28 -9.13 -19.73 12.42
N GLN A 29 -8.82 -20.59 11.45
CA GLN A 29 -9.72 -21.69 11.05
C GLN A 29 -9.97 -22.68 12.18
N LEU A 30 -8.97 -22.88 13.07
CA LEU A 30 -9.08 -23.81 14.20
C LEU A 30 -9.79 -23.20 15.42
N CYS A 31 -9.85 -21.88 15.56
CA CYS A 31 -10.41 -21.24 16.75
C CYS A 31 -11.96 -21.12 16.73
N GLY A 32 -12.62 -21.42 15.62
CA GLY A 32 -14.07 -21.35 15.48
C GLY A 32 -14.64 -19.94 15.64
N LEU A 33 -13.81 -18.91 15.43
CA LEU A 33 -14.22 -17.50 15.52
C LEU A 33 -14.85 -17.07 14.19
N GLU A 34 -16.05 -16.50 14.24
CA GLU A 34 -16.70 -15.90 13.09
C GLU A 34 -16.58 -14.37 13.17
N MET A 35 -16.02 -13.75 12.14
CA MET A 35 -15.92 -12.30 11.99
C MET A 35 -16.68 -11.85 10.75
N ALA A 36 -17.46 -10.78 10.88
CA ALA A 36 -18.35 -10.30 9.82
C ALA A 36 -17.63 -10.00 8.48
N HIS A 37 -16.38 -9.56 8.55
CA HIS A 37 -15.57 -9.21 7.37
C HIS A 37 -14.33 -10.10 7.19
N GLY A 38 -14.26 -11.22 7.94
CA GLY A 38 -13.09 -12.11 7.96
C GLY A 38 -11.84 -11.48 8.60
N PRO A 39 -10.85 -12.30 8.94
CA PRO A 39 -9.61 -11.82 9.53
C PRO A 39 -8.68 -11.24 8.47
N ILE A 40 -8.12 -10.07 8.73
CA ILE A 40 -7.16 -9.39 7.85
C ILE A 40 -5.77 -9.35 8.46
N SER A 41 -5.70 -9.18 9.77
CA SER A 41 -4.47 -9.16 10.55
C SER A 41 -4.73 -9.67 11.95
N ALA A 42 -3.70 -9.84 12.75
CA ALA A 42 -3.87 -10.11 14.17
C ALA A 42 -2.88 -9.30 15.00
N ARG A 43 -3.29 -8.93 16.21
CA ARG A 43 -2.38 -8.42 17.22
C ARG A 43 -1.80 -9.59 17.99
N VAL A 44 -0.50 -9.81 17.85
CA VAL A 44 0.26 -10.86 18.52
C VAL A 44 1.10 -10.22 19.61
N ASN A 45 0.81 -10.48 20.88
CA ASN A 45 1.51 -9.87 22.02
C ASN A 45 1.71 -8.34 21.85
N ASN A 46 0.66 -7.61 21.49
CA ASN A 46 0.65 -6.16 21.24
C ASN A 46 1.31 -5.67 19.94
N LYS A 47 1.83 -6.55 19.07
CA LYS A 47 2.35 -6.19 17.75
C LYS A 47 1.39 -6.66 16.66
N VAL A 48 1.06 -5.80 15.70
CA VAL A 48 0.23 -6.18 14.57
C VAL A 48 1.04 -6.97 13.56
N GLU A 49 0.58 -8.18 13.25
CA GLU A 49 1.17 -9.09 12.28
C GLU A 49 0.12 -9.47 11.20
N GLY A 50 0.61 -9.80 10.00
CA GLY A 50 -0.24 -10.31 8.92
C GLY A 50 -0.61 -11.78 9.14
N MET A 51 -1.63 -12.25 8.45
CA MET A 51 -2.13 -13.63 8.58
C MET A 51 -1.11 -14.69 8.14
N HIS A 52 -0.07 -14.32 7.39
CA HIS A 52 1.08 -15.18 7.04
C HIS A 52 2.05 -15.45 8.22
N TYR A 53 1.91 -14.75 9.35
CA TYR A 53 2.81 -14.90 10.49
C TYR A 53 2.75 -16.33 11.04
N ARG A 54 3.92 -16.94 11.28
CA ARG A 54 4.06 -18.32 11.78
C ARG A 54 4.22 -18.36 13.28
N ILE A 55 3.52 -19.32 13.91
CA ILE A 55 3.44 -19.51 15.36
C ILE A 55 4.48 -20.53 15.80
N PHE A 56 5.49 -20.09 16.57
CA PHE A 56 6.55 -20.94 17.09
C PHE A 56 6.61 -21.00 18.62
N ARG A 57 5.80 -20.20 19.32
CA ARG A 57 5.77 -20.11 20.79
C ARG A 57 4.37 -19.74 21.27
N GLN A 58 4.14 -19.94 22.56
CA GLN A 58 2.89 -19.49 23.20
C GLN A 58 2.76 -17.98 23.07
N MET A 59 1.56 -17.50 22.75
CA MET A 59 1.26 -16.08 22.55
C MET A 59 -0.21 -15.78 22.71
N GLU A 60 -0.51 -14.51 22.95
CA GLU A 60 -1.86 -13.95 22.85
C GLU A 60 -2.10 -13.45 21.43
N VAL A 61 -3.27 -13.76 20.89
CA VAL A 61 -3.67 -13.39 19.52
C VAL A 61 -5.04 -12.72 19.58
N GLU A 62 -5.16 -11.56 18.97
CA GLU A 62 -6.43 -10.83 18.77
C GLU A 62 -6.60 -10.61 17.27
N PHE A 63 -7.49 -11.37 16.63
CA PHE A 63 -7.78 -11.22 15.21
C PHE A 63 -8.49 -9.89 14.94
N GLN A 64 -8.11 -9.25 13.83
CA GLN A 64 -8.59 -7.94 13.42
C GLN A 64 -9.10 -8.00 11.98
N ASP A 65 -10.25 -7.40 11.76
CA ASP A 65 -10.86 -7.24 10.44
C ASP A 65 -10.64 -5.82 9.88
N ILE A 66 -11.35 -5.49 8.81
CA ILE A 66 -11.26 -4.19 8.13
C ILE A 66 -11.76 -3.01 8.98
N THR A 67 -12.56 -3.23 10.02
CA THR A 67 -13.06 -2.16 10.90
C THR A 67 -11.95 -1.53 11.74
N THR A 68 -10.84 -2.25 11.91
CA THR A 68 -9.66 -1.72 12.58
C THR A 68 -8.78 -0.90 11.63
N SER A 69 -8.11 0.13 12.15
CA SER A 69 -7.19 0.94 11.35
C SER A 69 -6.03 0.12 10.75
N SER A 70 -5.64 -0.98 11.38
CA SER A 70 -4.59 -1.90 10.89
C SER A 70 -5.11 -2.76 9.76
N GLY A 71 -6.32 -3.31 9.90
CA GLY A 71 -6.98 -4.10 8.86
C GLY A 71 -7.29 -3.26 7.63
N LEU A 72 -7.85 -2.07 7.78
CA LEU A 72 -8.10 -1.17 6.65
C LEU A 72 -6.81 -0.81 5.89
N ARG A 73 -5.69 -0.59 6.61
CA ARG A 73 -4.39 -0.34 5.96
C ARG A 73 -3.87 -1.56 5.19
N ALA A 74 -4.04 -2.77 5.72
CA ALA A 74 -3.63 -3.99 5.02
C ALA A 74 -4.50 -4.22 3.76
N TYR A 75 -5.80 -4.02 3.87
CA TYR A 75 -6.74 -4.05 2.76
C TYR A 75 -6.35 -3.05 1.66
N THR A 76 -6.12 -1.79 2.04
CA THR A 76 -5.74 -0.72 1.10
C THR A 76 -4.41 -1.01 0.39
N ARG A 77 -3.39 -1.52 1.11
CA ARG A 77 -2.11 -1.91 0.47
C ARG A 77 -2.29 -3.06 -0.51
N THR A 78 -3.16 -4.02 -0.19
CA THR A 78 -3.48 -5.12 -1.11
C THR A 78 -4.18 -4.61 -2.36
N LEU A 79 -5.10 -3.65 -2.22
CA LEU A 79 -5.71 -2.97 -3.37
C LEU A 79 -4.67 -2.26 -4.24
N PHE A 80 -3.68 -1.58 -3.64
CA PHE A 80 -2.58 -0.97 -4.40
C PHE A 80 -1.76 -2.00 -5.16
N PHE A 81 -1.50 -3.16 -4.53
CA PHE A 81 -0.75 -4.23 -5.16
C PHE A 81 -1.50 -4.81 -6.37
N ILE A 82 -2.79 -5.10 -6.23
CA ILE A 82 -3.65 -5.56 -7.31
C ILE A 82 -3.75 -4.51 -8.42
N LEU A 83 -3.92 -3.23 -8.07
CA LEU A 83 -3.99 -2.14 -9.04
C LEU A 83 -2.67 -2.01 -9.83
N CYS A 84 -1.52 -2.08 -9.17
CA CYS A 84 -0.23 -2.04 -9.84
C CYS A 84 -0.05 -3.23 -10.80
N LYS A 85 -0.35 -4.46 -10.36
CA LYS A 85 -0.35 -5.65 -11.23
C LYS A 85 -1.28 -5.47 -12.43
N ALA A 86 -2.52 -5.05 -12.20
CA ALA A 86 -3.49 -4.82 -13.26
C ALA A 86 -3.02 -3.74 -14.25
N ALA A 87 -2.42 -2.65 -13.76
CA ALA A 87 -1.89 -1.59 -14.62
C ALA A 87 -0.76 -2.11 -15.53
N HIS A 88 0.14 -2.93 -15.01
CA HIS A 88 1.18 -3.58 -15.80
C HIS A 88 0.59 -4.51 -16.86
N GLU A 89 -0.41 -5.33 -16.50
CA GLU A 89 -1.04 -6.26 -17.46
C GLU A 89 -1.85 -5.55 -18.56
N VAL A 90 -2.41 -4.36 -18.28
CA VAL A 90 -3.21 -3.59 -19.26
C VAL A 90 -2.36 -2.66 -20.13
N PHE A 91 -1.33 -2.04 -19.55
CA PHE A 91 -0.64 -0.92 -20.20
C PHE A 91 0.81 -1.18 -20.59
N ASP A 92 1.43 -2.28 -20.14
CA ASP A 92 2.78 -2.60 -20.54
C ASP A 92 2.79 -3.15 -21.98
N GLU A 93 3.63 -2.54 -22.81
CA GLU A 93 3.89 -3.01 -24.16
C GLU A 93 5.05 -4.02 -24.15
N PRO A 94 4.99 -5.09 -24.96
CA PRO A 94 6.09 -6.02 -25.08
C PRO A 94 7.39 -5.32 -25.50
N GLY A 95 8.43 -5.43 -24.66
CA GLY A 95 9.72 -4.76 -24.87
C GLY A 95 9.72 -3.24 -24.59
N GLY A 96 8.60 -2.69 -24.09
CA GLY A 96 8.48 -1.31 -23.63
C GLY A 96 8.96 -1.12 -22.19
N LYS A 97 9.01 0.15 -21.75
CA LYS A 97 9.20 0.44 -20.32
C LYS A 97 7.92 0.18 -19.56
N PRO A 98 8.01 -0.41 -18.35
CA PRO A 98 6.84 -0.68 -17.53
C PRO A 98 6.07 0.61 -17.20
N CYS A 99 4.75 0.51 -17.15
CA CYS A 99 3.85 1.57 -16.70
C CYS A 99 4.21 1.99 -15.28
N LYS A 100 4.37 3.29 -15.04
CA LYS A 100 4.60 3.81 -13.69
C LYS A 100 3.29 4.22 -13.07
N VAL A 101 3.01 3.65 -11.91
CA VAL A 101 1.84 3.95 -11.09
C VAL A 101 2.30 4.68 -9.84
N ARG A 102 1.75 5.86 -9.58
CA ARG A 102 2.01 6.65 -8.38
C ARG A 102 0.73 6.80 -7.57
N ILE A 103 0.75 6.38 -6.29
CA ILE A 103 -0.41 6.37 -5.39
C ILE A 103 0.02 7.03 -4.08
N ASP A 104 -0.05 8.34 -4.00
CA ASP A 104 0.48 9.08 -2.85
C ASP A 104 -0.40 10.26 -2.40
N ILE A 105 -1.51 10.55 -3.09
CA ILE A 105 -2.42 11.62 -2.70
C ILE A 105 -3.72 11.03 -2.12
N PRO A 106 -3.89 11.03 -0.79
CA PRO A 106 -5.18 10.70 -0.17
C PRO A 106 -6.16 11.83 -0.42
N ILE A 107 -7.28 11.54 -1.09
CA ILE A 107 -8.32 12.51 -1.41
C ILE A 107 -9.68 11.82 -1.48
N SER A 108 -10.74 12.50 -1.08
CA SER A 108 -12.12 12.04 -1.24
C SER A 108 -12.39 10.64 -0.64
N ASN A 109 -11.84 10.34 0.56
CA ASN A 109 -11.92 9.01 1.19
C ASN A 109 -11.41 7.89 0.28
N GLY A 110 -10.38 8.19 -0.51
CA GLY A 110 -9.70 7.28 -1.43
C GLY A 110 -8.30 7.80 -1.73
N TYR A 111 -7.77 7.40 -2.88
CA TYR A 111 -6.43 7.77 -3.31
C TYR A 111 -6.44 8.16 -4.78
N TYR A 112 -5.88 9.32 -5.08
CA TYR A 112 -5.56 9.67 -6.45
C TYR A 112 -4.41 8.80 -6.94
N VAL A 113 -4.61 8.21 -8.11
CA VAL A 113 -3.63 7.35 -8.77
C VAL A 113 -3.20 8.02 -10.06
N ASP A 114 -1.93 8.36 -10.14
CA ASP A 114 -1.32 8.95 -11.32
C ASP A 114 -0.69 7.84 -12.17
N LEU A 115 -1.29 7.61 -13.34
CA LEU A 115 -0.80 6.67 -14.34
C LEU A 115 0.08 7.41 -15.34
N HIS A 116 1.37 7.13 -15.32
CA HIS A 116 2.32 7.71 -16.26
C HIS A 116 2.32 6.94 -17.59
N LEU A 117 1.27 7.13 -18.37
CA LEU A 117 1.18 6.64 -19.75
C LEU A 117 1.87 7.62 -20.71
N ARG A 118 2.21 7.16 -21.93
CA ARG A 118 2.76 8.02 -22.99
C ARG A 118 1.70 8.94 -23.62
N ARG A 119 0.45 8.80 -23.22
CA ARG A 119 -0.71 9.58 -23.65
C ARG A 119 -1.57 9.94 -22.45
N ALA A 120 -2.54 10.82 -22.64
CA ALA A 120 -3.53 11.11 -21.62
C ALA A 120 -4.33 9.86 -21.25
N VAL A 121 -4.66 9.71 -19.99
CA VAL A 121 -5.56 8.67 -19.48
C VAL A 121 -6.98 9.00 -19.94
N THR A 122 -7.72 7.99 -20.32
CA THR A 122 -9.11 8.11 -20.78
C THR A 122 -10.06 7.36 -19.85
N PRO A 123 -11.38 7.65 -19.87
CA PRO A 123 -12.36 6.86 -19.12
C PRO A 123 -12.40 5.37 -19.51
N ASP A 124 -12.06 5.03 -20.77
CA ASP A 124 -11.96 3.64 -21.23
C ASP A 124 -10.79 2.92 -20.57
N ASP A 125 -9.65 3.61 -20.35
CA ASP A 125 -8.51 3.05 -19.60
C ASP A 125 -8.90 2.72 -18.17
N VAL A 126 -9.67 3.58 -17.52
CA VAL A 126 -10.17 3.35 -16.15
C VAL A 126 -11.11 2.13 -16.12
N SER A 127 -11.96 1.99 -17.13
CA SER A 127 -12.88 0.85 -17.26
C SER A 127 -12.11 -0.46 -17.48
N ALA A 128 -11.12 -0.46 -18.37
CA ALA A 128 -10.27 -1.62 -18.64
C ALA A 128 -9.46 -2.02 -17.39
N LEU A 129 -8.88 -1.05 -16.69
CA LEU A 129 -8.13 -1.29 -15.45
C LEU A 129 -9.04 -1.85 -14.36
N ARG A 130 -10.23 -1.30 -14.18
CA ARG A 130 -11.23 -1.79 -13.22
C ARG A 130 -11.62 -3.24 -13.52
N GLN A 131 -11.88 -3.56 -14.79
CA GLN A 131 -12.20 -4.92 -15.21
C GLN A 131 -11.04 -5.87 -14.90
N LYS A 132 -9.80 -5.49 -15.22
CA LYS A 132 -8.63 -6.31 -14.95
C LYS A 132 -8.41 -6.54 -13.45
N MET A 133 -8.60 -5.51 -12.62
CA MET A 133 -8.56 -5.67 -11.16
C MET A 133 -9.60 -6.69 -10.68
N GLN A 134 -10.83 -6.63 -11.22
CA GLN A 134 -11.88 -7.57 -10.86
C GLN A 134 -11.53 -9.00 -11.29
N GLU A 135 -10.97 -9.19 -12.49
CA GLU A 135 -10.48 -10.49 -12.97
C GLU A 135 -9.43 -11.10 -12.02
N ILE A 136 -8.48 -10.29 -11.54
CA ILE A 136 -7.45 -10.72 -10.57
C ILE A 136 -8.08 -11.11 -9.23
N ILE A 137 -9.09 -10.37 -8.78
CA ILE A 137 -9.80 -10.65 -7.52
C ILE A 137 -10.60 -11.94 -7.64
N ASP A 138 -11.36 -12.11 -8.73
CA ASP A 138 -12.22 -13.27 -8.97
C ASP A 138 -11.40 -14.57 -9.18
N ALA A 139 -10.17 -14.42 -9.68
CA ALA A 139 -9.23 -15.54 -9.82
C ALA A 139 -8.72 -16.11 -8.48
N ALA A 140 -9.01 -15.45 -7.36
CA ALA A 140 -8.65 -15.88 -6.00
C ALA A 140 -7.18 -16.29 -5.87
N ILE A 141 -6.26 -15.45 -6.37
CA ILE A 141 -4.83 -15.74 -6.42
C ILE A 141 -4.23 -15.62 -5.02
N PRO A 142 -3.46 -16.62 -4.54
CA PRO A 142 -2.72 -16.49 -3.29
C PRO A 142 -1.68 -15.38 -3.36
N ILE A 143 -1.60 -14.60 -2.29
CA ILE A 143 -0.58 -13.56 -2.12
C ILE A 143 0.52 -14.15 -1.23
N HIS A 144 1.66 -14.43 -1.82
CA HIS A 144 2.79 -15.01 -1.10
C HIS A 144 3.69 -13.93 -0.50
N ARG A 145 4.15 -14.17 0.72
CA ARG A 145 5.14 -13.33 1.41
C ARG A 145 6.46 -14.08 1.47
N PHE A 146 7.49 -13.49 0.90
CA PHE A 146 8.85 -14.02 0.90
C PHE A 146 9.80 -13.13 1.72
N GLU A 147 10.85 -13.73 2.22
CA GLU A 147 11.97 -13.06 2.86
C GLU A 147 13.26 -13.50 2.15
N CYS A 148 14.10 -12.54 1.80
CA CYS A 148 15.39 -12.77 1.15
C CYS A 148 16.42 -11.79 1.70
N THR A 149 17.69 -11.95 1.32
CA THR A 149 18.71 -10.94 1.61
C THR A 149 18.36 -9.64 0.89
N THR A 150 18.71 -8.50 1.46
CA THR A 150 18.45 -7.19 0.82
C THR A 150 19.20 -7.08 -0.52
N GLU A 151 20.36 -7.72 -0.67
CA GLU A 151 21.11 -7.78 -1.93
C GLU A 151 20.32 -8.51 -3.04
N GLU A 152 19.72 -9.66 -2.71
CA GLU A 152 18.86 -10.40 -3.64
C GLU A 152 17.63 -9.59 -4.03
N ALA A 153 17.00 -8.91 -3.07
CA ALA A 153 15.87 -8.01 -3.34
C ALA A 153 16.26 -6.85 -4.27
N ILE A 154 17.42 -6.21 -4.03
CA ILE A 154 17.96 -5.16 -4.90
C ILE A 154 18.19 -5.69 -6.32
N ALA A 155 18.79 -6.86 -6.46
CA ALA A 155 19.04 -7.48 -7.77
C ALA A 155 17.72 -7.79 -8.51
N MET A 156 16.70 -8.29 -7.77
CA MET A 156 15.36 -8.55 -8.31
C MET A 156 14.68 -7.26 -8.79
N PHE A 157 14.60 -6.22 -7.95
CA PHE A 157 13.96 -4.94 -8.31
C PHE A 157 14.74 -4.16 -9.38
N THR A 158 16.04 -4.39 -9.50
CA THR A 158 16.84 -3.84 -10.62
C THR A 158 16.44 -4.49 -11.95
N ARG A 159 16.26 -5.81 -11.98
CA ARG A 159 15.78 -6.53 -13.18
C ARG A 159 14.36 -6.11 -13.57
N ASN A 160 13.51 -5.81 -12.57
CA ASN A 160 12.13 -5.36 -12.79
C ASN A 160 12.03 -3.84 -13.02
N GLU A 161 13.15 -3.14 -13.28
CA GLU A 161 13.23 -1.68 -13.50
C GLU A 161 12.59 -0.80 -12.40
N SER A 162 12.42 -1.34 -11.19
CA SER A 162 11.83 -0.67 -10.02
C SER A 162 12.86 0.17 -9.24
N LEU A 163 13.49 1.13 -9.91
CA LEU A 163 14.63 1.91 -9.38
C LEU A 163 14.32 2.65 -8.06
N SER A 164 13.10 3.10 -7.84
CA SER A 164 12.69 3.73 -6.58
C SER A 164 12.80 2.78 -5.38
N LYS A 165 12.48 1.49 -5.60
CA LYS A 165 12.60 0.44 -4.60
C LYS A 165 14.05 0.07 -4.34
N VAL A 166 14.86 0.01 -5.40
CA VAL A 166 16.32 -0.18 -5.27
C VAL A 166 16.94 0.89 -4.38
N LYS A 167 16.67 2.18 -4.64
CA LYS A 167 17.15 3.29 -3.81
C LYS A 167 16.67 3.18 -2.36
N LEU A 168 15.40 2.86 -2.16
CA LEU A 168 14.84 2.67 -0.83
C LEU A 168 15.59 1.57 -0.07
N LEU A 169 15.77 0.40 -0.67
CA LEU A 169 16.42 -0.74 -0.03
C LEU A 169 17.91 -0.48 0.26
N GLN A 170 18.62 0.18 -0.65
CA GLN A 170 20.02 0.59 -0.44
C GLN A 170 20.20 1.49 0.78
N SER A 171 19.20 2.35 1.05
CA SER A 171 19.24 3.31 2.17
C SER A 171 18.78 2.74 3.51
N THR A 172 18.20 1.54 3.57
CA THR A 172 17.65 1.00 4.84
C THR A 172 18.67 0.34 5.75
N GLY A 173 19.83 -0.08 5.24
CA GLY A 173 20.87 -0.80 5.98
C GLY A 173 20.42 -2.15 6.59
N ARG A 174 19.32 -2.72 6.14
CA ARG A 174 18.78 -4.01 6.60
C ARG A 174 19.47 -5.15 5.89
N LEU A 175 19.73 -6.26 6.61
CA LEU A 175 20.29 -7.47 6.02
C LEU A 175 19.23 -8.28 5.26
N TYR A 176 17.98 -8.28 5.73
CA TYR A 176 16.88 -9.02 5.15
C TYR A 176 15.73 -8.09 4.78
N THR A 177 15.07 -8.42 3.69
CA THR A 177 13.93 -7.69 3.14
C THR A 177 12.81 -8.66 2.84
N THR A 178 11.57 -8.25 3.13
CA THR A 178 10.37 -9.00 2.77
C THR A 178 9.73 -8.38 1.53
N TYR A 179 9.26 -9.22 0.62
CA TYR A 179 8.48 -8.81 -0.55
C TYR A 179 7.25 -9.70 -0.72
N TYR A 180 6.33 -9.27 -1.55
CA TYR A 180 5.12 -10.01 -1.87
C TYR A 180 5.07 -10.37 -3.35
N ASP A 181 4.40 -11.47 -3.65
CA ASP A 181 4.23 -12.00 -5.00
C ASP A 181 2.76 -12.36 -5.24
N ILE A 182 2.21 -11.90 -6.37
CA ILE A 182 0.91 -12.31 -6.91
C ILE A 182 1.17 -12.85 -8.32
N ASP A 183 1.22 -14.16 -8.49
CA ASP A 183 1.38 -14.79 -9.79
C ASP A 183 2.55 -14.21 -10.61
N GLY A 184 3.73 -14.15 -9.98
CA GLY A 184 4.97 -13.66 -10.58
C GLY A 184 5.14 -12.13 -10.60
N TYR A 185 4.11 -11.35 -10.24
CA TYR A 185 4.25 -9.92 -10.04
C TYR A 185 4.75 -9.64 -8.61
N GLN A 186 5.98 -9.12 -8.51
CA GLN A 186 6.68 -8.94 -7.23
C GLN A 186 6.79 -7.47 -6.85
N ASP A 187 6.44 -7.16 -5.59
CA ASP A 187 6.56 -5.81 -5.07
C ASP A 187 6.88 -5.76 -3.57
N TYR A 188 7.40 -4.60 -3.13
CA TYR A 188 7.76 -4.31 -1.75
C TYR A 188 6.71 -3.47 -1.06
N TYR A 189 6.21 -3.92 0.09
CA TYR A 189 5.30 -3.16 0.95
C TYR A 189 5.78 -3.15 2.39
N TYR A 190 5.73 -1.97 3.00
CA TYR A 190 5.98 -1.82 4.42
C TYR A 190 4.72 -2.15 5.21
N GLY A 191 4.66 -3.38 5.73
CA GLY A 191 3.55 -3.91 6.51
C GLY A 191 2.86 -5.09 5.83
N SER A 192 1.83 -5.63 6.49
CA SER A 192 1.10 -6.80 6.02
C SER A 192 0.17 -6.49 4.85
N LEU A 193 0.00 -7.50 3.99
CA LEU A 193 -1.04 -7.61 2.98
C LEU A 193 -1.99 -8.75 3.36
N LEU A 194 -3.11 -8.87 2.66
CA LEU A 194 -4.01 -10.01 2.71
C LEU A 194 -3.32 -11.28 2.17
N THR A 195 -3.90 -12.44 2.42
CA THR A 195 -3.34 -13.74 1.99
C THR A 195 -3.85 -14.19 0.62
N ASN A 196 -4.97 -13.62 0.17
CA ASN A 196 -5.58 -13.95 -1.11
C ASN A 196 -6.26 -12.73 -1.73
N THR A 197 -6.26 -12.63 -3.06
CA THR A 197 -6.90 -11.52 -3.78
C THR A 197 -8.41 -11.50 -3.61
N SER A 198 -9.06 -12.66 -3.43
CA SER A 198 -10.51 -12.78 -3.22
C SER A 198 -11.01 -12.17 -1.90
N GLN A 199 -10.13 -11.85 -0.97
CA GLN A 199 -10.48 -11.13 0.27
C GLN A 199 -10.78 -9.65 0.02
N ILE A 200 -10.48 -9.12 -1.16
CA ILE A 200 -10.94 -7.81 -1.62
C ILE A 200 -12.37 -7.96 -2.14
N TYR A 201 -13.33 -7.43 -1.41
CA TYR A 201 -14.76 -7.56 -1.74
C TYR A 201 -15.40 -6.25 -2.23
N LEU A 202 -14.76 -5.10 -1.99
CA LEU A 202 -15.31 -3.80 -2.36
C LEU A 202 -14.20 -2.80 -2.70
N PHE A 203 -14.25 -2.25 -3.90
CA PHE A 203 -13.43 -1.10 -4.32
C PHE A 203 -14.16 -0.31 -5.41
N GLY A 204 -13.78 0.94 -5.60
CA GLY A 204 -14.22 1.76 -6.72
C GLY A 204 -13.03 2.31 -7.49
N LEU A 205 -13.17 2.45 -8.80
CA LEU A 205 -12.19 3.10 -9.65
C LEU A 205 -12.93 4.04 -10.58
N GLU A 206 -12.61 5.33 -10.50
CA GLU A 206 -13.32 6.38 -11.22
C GLU A 206 -12.33 7.31 -11.93
N TYR A 207 -12.71 7.82 -13.10
CA TYR A 207 -11.92 8.88 -13.75
C TYR A 207 -11.99 10.16 -12.92
N TYR A 208 -10.83 10.71 -12.58
CA TYR A 208 -10.73 11.88 -11.72
C TYR A 208 -9.63 12.82 -12.23
N PHE A 209 -10.03 14.04 -12.63
CA PHE A 209 -9.18 15.02 -13.31
C PHE A 209 -8.52 14.46 -14.57
N ASP A 210 -7.23 14.21 -14.54
CA ASP A 210 -6.40 13.74 -15.64
C ASP A 210 -5.89 12.31 -15.46
N SER A 211 -6.36 11.60 -14.40
CA SER A 211 -6.06 10.21 -14.15
C SER A 211 -7.24 9.52 -13.42
N LEU A 212 -7.02 8.86 -12.29
CA LEU A 212 -8.08 8.10 -11.64
C LEU A 212 -8.07 8.23 -10.11
N LEU A 213 -9.21 7.95 -9.50
CA LEU A 213 -9.43 7.86 -8.07
C LEU A 213 -9.74 6.41 -7.70
N LEU A 214 -8.89 5.82 -6.87
CA LEU A 214 -9.16 4.54 -6.21
C LEU A 214 -9.95 4.81 -4.93
N ARG A 215 -11.17 4.28 -4.85
CA ARG A 215 -12.03 4.38 -3.66
C ARG A 215 -11.93 3.10 -2.84
N ILE A 216 -11.89 3.27 -1.55
CA ILE A 216 -11.78 2.18 -0.58
C ILE A 216 -13.06 2.10 0.28
N PRO A 217 -13.31 0.97 0.99
CA PRO A 217 -14.38 0.85 1.94
C PRO A 217 -14.35 1.96 3.00
N ASP A 218 -15.53 2.40 3.44
CA ASP A 218 -15.66 3.38 4.52
C ASP A 218 -15.19 2.75 5.84
N SER A 219 -14.41 3.49 6.62
CA SER A 219 -13.89 3.01 7.91
C SER A 219 -14.97 2.76 8.96
N ASN A 220 -16.13 3.43 8.85
CA ASN A 220 -17.25 3.29 9.77
C ASN A 220 -18.28 2.27 9.29
N ASP A 221 -18.36 2.05 7.98
CA ASP A 221 -19.28 1.09 7.37
C ASP A 221 -18.57 0.41 6.17
N PRO A 222 -17.81 -0.65 6.42
CA PRO A 222 -17.05 -1.33 5.37
C PRO A 222 -17.89 -1.99 4.27
N SER A 223 -19.21 -2.06 4.43
CA SER A 223 -20.12 -2.61 3.41
C SER A 223 -20.34 -1.64 2.22
N ARG A 224 -19.90 -0.39 2.34
CA ARG A 224 -20.03 0.64 1.32
C ARG A 224 -18.72 1.39 1.08
N LEU A 225 -18.61 2.00 -0.08
CA LEU A 225 -17.50 2.90 -0.38
C LEU A 225 -17.63 4.21 0.40
N GLY A 226 -16.50 4.76 0.84
CA GLY A 226 -16.45 6.08 1.45
C GLY A 226 -17.12 7.14 0.56
N ALA A 227 -17.71 8.17 1.15
CA ALA A 227 -18.40 9.21 0.41
C ALA A 227 -17.47 9.92 -0.59
N PHE A 228 -17.93 10.06 -1.84
CA PHE A 228 -17.21 10.84 -2.85
C PHE A 228 -17.43 12.34 -2.58
N ILE A 229 -16.35 13.05 -2.31
CA ILE A 229 -16.35 14.49 -2.09
C ILE A 229 -15.35 15.12 -3.04
N ARG A 230 -15.82 15.87 -4.03
CA ARG A 230 -14.93 16.57 -4.96
C ARG A 230 -14.19 17.70 -4.24
N GLN A 231 -12.85 17.67 -4.28
CA GLN A 231 -11.97 18.57 -3.53
C GLN A 231 -10.98 19.27 -4.46
N ASP A 232 -11.48 20.09 -5.39
CA ASP A 232 -10.70 20.71 -6.46
C ASP A 232 -9.53 21.55 -5.94
N LYS A 233 -9.78 22.38 -4.91
CA LYS A 233 -8.72 23.23 -4.31
C LYS A 233 -7.63 22.41 -3.63
N MET A 234 -8.01 21.36 -2.91
CA MET A 234 -7.05 20.49 -2.24
C MET A 234 -6.24 19.69 -3.25
N PHE A 235 -6.88 19.19 -4.29
CA PHE A 235 -6.20 18.49 -5.39
C PHE A 235 -5.18 19.39 -6.10
N SER A 236 -5.54 20.63 -6.43
CA SER A 236 -4.59 21.56 -7.09
C SER A 236 -3.37 21.87 -6.23
N ILE A 237 -3.53 21.99 -4.90
CA ILE A 237 -2.41 22.17 -3.97
C ILE A 237 -1.49 20.94 -3.95
N PHE A 238 -2.06 19.75 -3.90
CA PHE A 238 -1.27 18.52 -3.95
C PHE A 238 -0.52 18.38 -5.27
N LYS A 239 -1.17 18.70 -6.40
CA LYS A 239 -0.54 18.65 -7.73
C LYS A 239 0.60 19.66 -7.86
N GLU A 240 0.43 20.88 -7.36
CA GLU A 240 1.50 21.87 -7.27
C GLU A 240 2.67 21.37 -6.40
N HIS A 241 2.36 20.72 -5.27
CA HIS A 241 3.38 20.14 -4.40
C HIS A 241 4.16 19.01 -5.09
N HIS A 242 3.48 18.15 -5.86
CA HIS A 242 4.14 17.10 -6.66
C HIS A 242 5.05 17.68 -7.75
N GLN A 243 4.60 18.72 -8.46
CA GLN A 243 5.44 19.41 -9.45
C GLN A 243 6.71 19.95 -8.79
N TRP A 244 6.58 20.53 -7.60
CA TRP A 244 7.73 21.01 -6.84
C TRP A 244 8.66 19.85 -6.42
N GLN A 245 8.13 18.73 -5.94
CA GLN A 245 8.91 17.53 -5.63
C GLN A 245 9.68 17.01 -6.85
N ASP A 246 9.07 17.07 -8.04
CA ASP A 246 9.73 16.69 -9.28
C ASP A 246 10.89 17.63 -9.65
N ILE A 247 10.72 18.94 -9.45
CA ILE A 247 11.77 19.94 -9.69
C ILE A 247 12.98 19.70 -8.79
N ILE A 248 12.77 19.40 -7.52
CA ILE A 248 13.87 19.15 -6.57
C ILE A 248 14.37 17.69 -6.57
N ASN A 249 13.81 16.84 -7.45
CA ASN A 249 14.10 15.40 -7.53
C ASN A 249 13.89 14.62 -6.22
N LEU A 250 12.84 14.96 -5.46
CA LEU A 250 12.42 14.31 -4.23
C LEU A 250 11.05 13.65 -4.41
N ARG A 251 11.00 12.58 -5.21
CA ARG A 251 9.76 11.94 -5.63
C ARG A 251 9.28 10.84 -4.69
N ASN A 252 10.18 10.31 -3.87
CA ASN A 252 9.91 9.17 -2.99
C ASN A 252 10.86 9.15 -1.79
N VAL A 253 10.60 8.25 -0.85
CA VAL A 253 11.40 8.09 0.38
C VAL A 253 12.86 7.71 0.08
N GLY A 254 13.12 6.93 -0.98
CA GLY A 254 14.49 6.59 -1.38
C GLY A 254 15.30 7.81 -1.80
N ASP A 255 14.68 8.75 -2.54
CA ASP A 255 15.32 10.01 -2.91
C ASP A 255 15.59 10.89 -1.67
N LEU A 256 14.67 10.92 -0.70
CA LEU A 256 14.86 11.62 0.56
C LEU A 256 16.02 11.04 1.37
N ASN A 257 16.07 9.72 1.50
CA ASN A 257 17.15 9.04 2.22
C ASN A 257 18.51 9.31 1.56
N GLU A 258 18.56 9.30 0.22
CA GLU A 258 19.79 9.65 -0.52
C GLU A 258 20.27 11.10 -0.22
N VAL A 259 19.35 12.06 -0.09
CA VAL A 259 19.67 13.44 0.29
C VAL A 259 20.22 13.52 1.72
N ILE A 260 19.64 12.73 2.64
CA ILE A 260 20.09 12.65 4.04
C ILE A 260 21.50 12.04 4.11
N ASP A 261 21.72 10.92 3.44
CA ASP A 261 23.01 10.24 3.40
C ASP A 261 24.14 11.08 2.82
N LYS A 262 23.81 11.94 1.84
CA LYS A 262 24.73 12.93 1.25
C LYS A 262 24.93 14.19 2.11
N GLY A 263 24.34 14.27 3.31
CA GLY A 263 24.45 15.40 4.22
C GLY A 263 23.80 16.70 3.73
N ARG A 264 22.84 16.60 2.78
CA ARG A 264 22.18 17.77 2.16
C ARG A 264 20.82 18.12 2.81
N SER A 265 20.47 17.51 3.93
CA SER A 265 19.20 17.74 4.63
C SER A 265 18.98 19.20 5.03
N SER A 266 20.04 19.90 5.51
CA SER A 266 19.97 21.32 5.87
C SER A 266 19.58 22.22 4.69
N HIS A 267 20.14 21.95 3.50
CA HIS A 267 19.77 22.69 2.30
C HIS A 267 18.31 22.46 1.90
N LEU A 268 17.81 21.21 2.03
CA LEU A 268 16.42 20.88 1.76
C LEU A 268 15.46 21.62 2.72
N ILE A 269 15.80 21.70 4.00
CA ILE A 269 15.04 22.43 5.01
C ILE A 269 14.97 23.92 4.64
N GLN A 270 16.10 24.54 4.33
CA GLN A 270 16.18 25.96 3.94
C GLN A 270 15.31 26.27 2.70
N VAL A 271 15.35 25.40 1.68
CA VAL A 271 14.50 25.55 0.48
C VAL A 271 13.02 25.43 0.83
N SER A 272 12.65 24.49 1.70
CA SER A 272 11.27 24.28 2.14
C SER A 272 10.74 25.46 2.95
N GLU A 273 11.56 26.02 3.85
CA GLU A 273 11.22 27.22 4.64
C GLU A 273 11.07 28.45 3.74
N ALA A 274 11.99 28.66 2.78
CA ALA A 274 11.90 29.78 1.85
C ALA A 274 10.62 29.75 1.00
N LEU A 275 10.18 28.56 0.59
CA LEU A 275 8.90 28.38 -0.12
C LEU A 275 7.69 28.69 0.75
N GLN A 276 7.70 28.29 2.02
CA GLN A 276 6.62 28.62 2.95
C GLN A 276 6.52 30.13 3.20
N ILE A 277 7.65 30.81 3.40
CA ILE A 277 7.71 32.29 3.55
C ILE A 277 7.20 32.96 2.28
N GLY A 278 7.60 32.49 1.10
CA GLY A 278 7.12 33.04 -0.18
C GLY A 278 5.60 32.90 -0.35
N ARG A 279 5.04 31.75 0.03
CA ARG A 279 3.58 31.52 0.00
C ARG A 279 2.82 32.39 1.00
N ALA A 280 3.35 32.58 2.22
CA ALA A 280 2.75 33.46 3.24
C ALA A 280 2.73 34.90 2.76
N SER A 281 3.83 35.44 2.26
CA SER A 281 3.92 36.81 1.77
C SER A 281 3.06 37.10 0.53
N CYS A 282 2.83 36.09 -0.34
CA CYS A 282 1.87 36.19 -1.44
C CYS A 282 0.42 36.27 -0.95
N ARG A 283 0.06 35.50 0.09
CA ARG A 283 -1.28 35.55 0.70
C ARG A 283 -1.56 36.92 1.34
N GLU A 284 -0.61 37.48 2.09
CA GLU A 284 -0.78 38.78 2.72
C GLU A 284 -0.94 39.93 1.68
N ARG A 285 -0.24 39.89 0.55
CA ARG A 285 -0.40 40.90 -0.51
C ARG A 285 -1.78 40.85 -1.18
N VAL A 286 -2.44 39.69 -1.23
CA VAL A 286 -3.80 39.58 -1.78
C VAL A 286 -4.85 40.17 -0.82
N TYR A 287 -4.61 40.13 0.49
CA TYR A 287 -5.51 40.70 1.51
C TYR A 287 -5.27 42.21 1.79
N SER A 288 -4.11 42.76 1.44
CA SER A 288 -3.82 44.15 1.62
C SER A 288 -4.14 45.02 0.39
N GLY A 289 -4.72 44.45 -0.65
CA GLY A 289 -5.10 45.11 -1.91
C GLY A 289 -6.61 45.26 -2.13
N VAL A 290 -7.43 45.20 -1.04
CA VAL A 290 -8.88 45.51 -1.08
C VAL A 290 -9.18 46.73 -0.24
#